data_2dbb183b1c58a314a56cf6a87880eaf5
#
_entry.id   2dbb183b1c58a314a56cf6a87880eaf5
#
_cell.length_a   1.000
_cell.length_b   1.000
_cell.length_c   1.000
_cell.angle_alpha   90.00
_cell.angle_beta   90.00
_cell.angle_gamma   90.00
#
_symmetry.space_group_name_H-M   'P 1'
#
loop_
_entity.id
_entity.type
_entity.pdbx_description
1 polymer ?
#
loop_
_entity_poly.entity_id
_entity_poly.type
_entity_poly.pdbx_seq_one_letter_code
_entity_poly.pdbx_strand_id
1 'polypeptide(L)'
;MLVNRVFAAIYDPFLALGERRSMGQQRAGLLAAAKGDVLEIGAGTGLNLRHYPDTVNALTVSEPDAAMRAVLQRRVAGIATPFAVTVSPAPAEALPFPDGVFDVVVSTLVLCTAGDPAASLDEVRRVLRPGGRLLLIEHVRGADGSRLARRQRRLARPWRAFAGGCRCDQDTVRFLSDAGFSVASLRTESWAGMPAIVSPLVVGSIGDDVWAC
;
A
#
# COMPACT_ATOMS: atom_id res chain seq x y z
N MET A 1 -10.76 0.76 20.44
CA MET A 1 -9.41 0.38 20.92
C MET A 1 -9.15 -1.13 20.99
N LEU A 2 -10.03 -1.94 21.61
CA LEU A 2 -9.78 -3.40 21.74
C LEU A 2 -9.80 -4.13 20.37
N VAL A 3 -10.76 -3.80 19.50
CA VAL A 3 -10.92 -4.38 18.16
C VAL A 3 -9.66 -4.17 17.32
N ASN A 4 -9.08 -2.97 17.33
CA ASN A 4 -7.86 -2.67 16.57
C ASN A 4 -6.64 -3.45 17.09
N ARG A 5 -6.53 -3.66 18.42
CA ARG A 5 -5.44 -4.46 19.00
C ARG A 5 -5.54 -5.93 18.63
N VAL A 6 -6.75 -6.49 18.63
CA VAL A 6 -6.99 -7.87 18.18
C VAL A 6 -6.67 -8.01 16.69
N PHE A 7 -7.15 -7.06 15.87
CA PHE A 7 -6.86 -7.04 14.43
C PHE A 7 -5.36 -6.98 14.16
N ALA A 8 -4.62 -6.08 14.82
CA ALA A 8 -3.17 -5.98 14.67
C ALA A 8 -2.44 -7.27 15.07
N ALA A 9 -2.94 -7.99 16.08
CA ALA A 9 -2.34 -9.25 16.52
C ALA A 9 -2.57 -10.43 15.55
N ILE A 10 -3.72 -10.47 14.86
CA ILE A 10 -4.07 -11.53 13.92
C ILE A 10 -3.67 -11.22 12.48
N TYR A 11 -3.28 -9.97 12.17
CA TYR A 11 -3.03 -9.51 10.81
C TYR A 11 -1.93 -10.30 10.11
N ASP A 12 -0.73 -10.36 10.69
CA ASP A 12 0.39 -11.10 10.11
C ASP A 12 0.11 -12.61 10.00
N PRO A 13 -0.41 -13.30 11.03
CA PRO A 13 -0.85 -14.70 10.91
C PRO A 13 -1.88 -14.92 9.79
N PHE A 14 -2.85 -14.01 9.64
CA PHE A 14 -3.88 -14.12 8.59
C PHE A 14 -3.26 -13.98 7.20
N LEU A 15 -2.30 -13.07 7.01
CA LEU A 15 -1.62 -12.86 5.74
C LEU A 15 -0.53 -13.89 5.43
N ALA A 16 -0.04 -14.63 6.44
CA ALA A 16 1.17 -15.46 6.34
C ALA A 16 1.16 -16.46 5.17
N LEU A 17 0.01 -17.03 4.83
CA LEU A 17 -0.10 -17.95 3.70
C LEU A 17 0.07 -17.20 2.36
N GLY A 18 -0.59 -16.06 2.22
CA GLY A 18 -0.49 -15.22 1.02
C GLY A 18 0.90 -14.62 0.85
N GLU A 19 1.52 -14.17 1.94
CA GLU A 19 2.90 -13.67 1.95
C GLU A 19 3.89 -14.73 1.44
N ARG A 20 3.79 -15.97 1.95
CA ARG A 20 4.67 -17.08 1.54
C ARG A 20 4.43 -17.55 0.12
N ARG A 21 3.18 -17.50 -0.38
CA ARG A 21 2.84 -18.04 -1.71
C ARG A 21 3.11 -17.09 -2.86
N SER A 22 2.96 -15.77 -2.65
CA SER A 22 3.14 -14.81 -3.73
C SER A 22 3.51 -13.40 -3.28
N MET A 23 2.87 -12.84 -2.23
CA MET A 23 2.99 -11.43 -1.90
C MET A 23 4.42 -11.04 -1.51
N GLY A 24 5.13 -11.88 -0.74
CA GLY A 24 6.50 -11.60 -0.35
C GLY A 24 7.43 -11.43 -1.56
N GLN A 25 7.25 -12.25 -2.60
CA GLN A 25 8.00 -12.12 -3.86
C GLN A 25 7.60 -10.86 -4.63
N GLN A 26 6.31 -10.52 -4.67
CA GLN A 26 5.82 -9.31 -5.32
C GLN A 26 6.35 -8.05 -4.63
N ARG A 27 6.36 -8.02 -3.27
CA ARG A 27 6.98 -6.94 -2.48
C ARG A 27 8.47 -6.80 -2.82
N ALA A 28 9.22 -7.89 -2.78
CA ALA A 28 10.65 -7.88 -3.11
C ALA A 28 10.91 -7.36 -4.53
N GLY A 29 10.15 -7.85 -5.51
CA GLY A 29 10.28 -7.40 -6.90
C GLY A 29 9.92 -5.93 -7.13
N LEU A 30 8.85 -5.45 -6.46
CA LEU A 30 8.45 -4.04 -6.58
C LEU A 30 9.45 -3.11 -5.89
N LEU A 31 9.81 -3.43 -4.65
CA LEU A 31 10.66 -2.58 -3.81
C LEU A 31 12.13 -2.56 -4.25
N ALA A 32 12.57 -3.51 -5.07
CA ALA A 32 13.89 -3.45 -5.71
C ALA A 32 14.11 -2.16 -6.54
N ALA A 33 13.02 -1.48 -6.94
CA ALA A 33 13.08 -0.19 -7.63
C ALA A 33 13.14 1.02 -6.67
N ALA A 34 13.03 0.81 -5.36
CA ALA A 34 13.07 1.90 -4.38
C ALA A 34 14.48 2.47 -4.26
N LYS A 35 14.59 3.80 -4.26
CA LYS A 35 15.87 4.51 -4.14
C LYS A 35 15.66 5.91 -3.59
N GLY A 36 16.72 6.51 -3.04
CA GLY A 36 16.68 7.88 -2.53
C GLY A 36 15.84 8.00 -1.26
N ASP A 37 15.15 9.11 -1.11
CA ASP A 37 14.25 9.36 0.03
C ASP A 37 12.88 8.74 -0.24
N VAL A 38 12.50 7.76 0.57
CA VAL A 38 11.29 6.93 0.36
C VAL A 38 10.25 7.17 1.44
N LEU A 39 9.00 7.34 1.03
CA LEU A 39 7.84 7.32 1.92
C LEU A 39 7.01 6.06 1.64
N GLU A 40 6.72 5.27 2.67
CA GLU A 40 5.69 4.23 2.63
C GLU A 40 4.45 4.73 3.36
N ILE A 41 3.33 4.84 2.65
CA ILE A 41 2.03 5.15 3.26
C ILE A 41 1.35 3.87 3.75
N GLY A 42 0.65 3.94 4.89
CA GLY A 42 -0.11 2.83 5.45
C GLY A 42 0.72 1.55 5.68
N ALA A 43 1.91 1.69 6.28
CA ALA A 43 2.88 0.60 6.43
C ALA A 43 2.38 -0.60 7.26
N GLY A 44 1.25 -0.46 7.94
CA GLY A 44 0.65 -1.51 8.74
C GLY A 44 1.57 -2.01 9.84
N THR A 45 1.87 -3.30 9.81
CA THR A 45 2.83 -3.94 10.73
C THR A 45 4.28 -3.88 10.23
N GLY A 46 4.54 -3.33 9.02
CA GLY A 46 5.88 -3.19 8.44
C GLY A 46 6.37 -4.42 7.67
N LEU A 47 5.50 -5.14 6.96
CA LEU A 47 5.89 -6.32 6.17
C LEU A 47 6.84 -5.98 5.02
N ASN A 48 6.87 -4.74 4.55
CA ASN A 48 7.78 -4.26 3.51
C ASN A 48 9.21 -4.02 4.00
N LEU A 49 9.43 -3.75 5.27
CA LEU A 49 10.74 -3.29 5.81
C LEU A 49 11.94 -4.14 5.36
N ARG A 50 11.78 -5.45 5.32
CA ARG A 50 12.85 -6.40 4.95
C ARG A 50 13.17 -6.47 3.46
N HIS A 51 12.40 -5.75 2.62
CA HIS A 51 12.52 -5.81 1.16
C HIS A 51 13.11 -4.54 0.55
N TYR A 52 13.34 -3.50 1.36
CA TYR A 52 13.97 -2.28 0.86
C TYR A 52 15.46 -2.51 0.57
N PRO A 53 15.94 -2.08 -0.61
CA PRO A 53 17.34 -2.22 -0.99
C PRO A 53 18.22 -1.15 -0.37
N ASP A 54 19.54 -1.34 -0.42
CA ASP A 54 20.56 -0.40 0.08
C ASP A 54 20.63 0.91 -0.72
N THR A 55 19.91 1.01 -1.85
CA THR A 55 19.75 2.23 -2.66
C THR A 55 18.83 3.27 -2.02
N VAL A 56 18.15 2.91 -0.93
CA VAL A 56 17.35 3.85 -0.12
C VAL A 56 18.28 4.67 0.76
N ASN A 57 18.12 6.00 0.74
CA ASN A 57 18.89 6.92 1.60
C ASN A 57 18.23 7.06 2.99
N ALA A 58 16.91 7.27 2.98
CA ALA A 58 16.10 7.36 4.18
C ALA A 58 14.70 6.80 3.90
N LEU A 59 14.12 6.10 4.88
CA LEU A 59 12.78 5.54 4.79
C LEU A 59 11.88 6.19 5.84
N THR A 60 10.81 6.83 5.40
CA THR A 60 9.71 7.24 6.27
C THR A 60 8.55 6.28 6.07
N VAL A 61 8.02 5.71 7.15
CA VAL A 61 6.85 4.83 7.12
C VAL A 61 5.70 5.45 7.89
N SER A 62 4.54 5.66 7.26
CA SER A 62 3.37 6.22 7.92
C SER A 62 2.33 5.14 8.24
N GLU A 63 1.76 5.19 9.44
CA GLU A 63 0.69 4.28 9.88
C GLU A 63 -0.21 4.98 10.92
N PRO A 64 -1.46 5.31 10.58
CA PRO A 64 -2.36 6.05 11.46
C PRO A 64 -2.92 5.19 12.62
N ASP A 65 -3.12 3.88 12.42
CA ASP A 65 -3.65 3.03 13.48
C ASP A 65 -2.59 2.78 14.56
N ALA A 66 -2.90 3.17 15.79
CA ALA A 66 -1.96 3.10 16.91
C ALA A 66 -1.54 1.66 17.26
N ALA A 67 -2.42 0.66 17.05
CA ALA A 67 -2.12 -0.74 17.36
C ALA A 67 -1.19 -1.36 16.30
N MET A 68 -1.45 -1.08 15.02
CA MET A 68 -0.58 -1.47 13.90
C MET A 68 0.78 -0.77 14.04
N ARG A 69 0.77 0.54 14.29
CA ARG A 69 1.99 1.34 14.46
C ARG A 69 2.86 0.85 15.63
N ALA A 70 2.27 0.37 16.72
CA ALA A 70 3.04 -0.21 17.81
C ALA A 70 3.75 -1.51 17.42
N VAL A 71 3.18 -2.31 16.52
CA VAL A 71 3.85 -3.49 15.92
C VAL A 71 4.97 -3.04 14.99
N LEU A 72 4.69 -2.07 14.12
CA LEU A 72 5.66 -1.46 13.20
C LEU A 72 6.89 -0.93 13.94
N GLN A 73 6.69 -0.14 15.01
CA GLN A 73 7.79 0.43 15.81
C GLN A 73 8.70 -0.65 16.42
N ARG A 74 8.10 -1.75 16.95
CA ARG A 74 8.89 -2.88 17.45
C ARG A 74 9.68 -3.55 16.35
N ARG A 75 9.10 -3.68 15.15
CA ARG A 75 9.78 -4.27 13.99
C ARG A 75 10.91 -3.38 13.49
N VAL A 76 10.70 -2.07 13.41
CA VAL A 76 11.77 -1.09 13.08
C VAL A 76 12.92 -1.17 14.09
N ALA A 77 12.63 -1.25 15.39
CA ALA A 77 13.67 -1.38 16.41
C ALA A 77 14.45 -2.70 16.36
N GLY A 78 13.86 -3.74 15.77
CA GLY A 78 14.46 -5.08 15.68
C GLY A 78 15.13 -5.41 14.34
N ILE A 79 15.04 -4.52 13.33
CA ILE A 79 15.64 -4.74 12.02
C ILE A 79 16.89 -3.87 11.84
N ALA A 80 17.98 -4.47 11.34
CA ALA A 80 19.14 -3.72 10.91
C ALA A 80 18.94 -3.28 9.45
N THR A 81 19.00 -1.98 9.21
CA THR A 81 18.96 -1.40 7.85
C THR A 81 20.17 -0.47 7.67
N PRO A 82 20.71 -0.35 6.44
CA PRO A 82 21.82 0.57 6.16
C PRO A 82 21.38 2.05 6.13
N PHE A 83 20.07 2.31 6.24
CA PHE A 83 19.45 3.64 6.20
C PHE A 83 18.61 3.90 7.45
N ALA A 84 18.36 5.18 7.74
CA ALA A 84 17.48 5.57 8.83
C ALA A 84 16.01 5.28 8.50
N VAL A 85 15.25 4.77 9.49
CA VAL A 85 13.81 4.55 9.39
C VAL A 85 13.07 5.43 10.39
N THR A 86 12.17 6.27 9.88
CA THR A 86 11.32 7.16 10.68
C THR A 86 9.87 6.69 10.62
N VAL A 87 9.19 6.59 11.77
CA VAL A 87 7.78 6.20 11.87
C VAL A 87 6.91 7.44 12.10
N SER A 88 5.94 7.67 11.23
CA SER A 88 4.96 8.77 11.30
C SER A 88 3.56 8.23 11.63
N PRO A 89 2.74 8.91 12.47
CA PRO A 89 1.35 8.56 12.71
C PRO A 89 0.37 9.10 11.64
N ALA A 90 0.89 9.72 10.58
CA ALA A 90 0.07 10.40 9.59
C ALA A 90 -0.81 9.44 8.78
N PRO A 91 -2.09 9.79 8.53
CA PRO A 91 -2.90 9.13 7.53
C PRO A 91 -2.44 9.54 6.12
N ALA A 92 -2.74 8.71 5.13
CA ALA A 92 -2.34 8.96 3.74
C ALA A 92 -3.01 10.21 3.14
N GLU A 93 -4.18 10.59 3.68
CA GLU A 93 -4.98 11.76 3.26
C GLU A 93 -4.45 13.10 3.77
N ALA A 94 -3.48 13.10 4.70
CA ALA A 94 -2.93 14.32 5.29
C ALA A 94 -1.49 14.07 5.75
N LEU A 95 -0.56 14.16 4.82
CA LEU A 95 0.86 13.89 5.06
C LEU A 95 1.57 15.17 5.57
N PRO A 96 2.18 15.16 6.76
CA PRO A 96 2.82 16.34 7.36
C PRO A 96 4.22 16.58 6.78
N PHE A 97 4.38 16.41 5.48
CA PHE A 97 5.64 16.60 4.78
C PHE A 97 5.52 17.73 3.76
N PRO A 98 6.61 18.47 3.49
CA PRO A 98 6.63 19.49 2.43
C PRO A 98 6.38 18.87 1.04
N ASP A 99 6.08 19.73 0.08
CA ASP A 99 5.94 19.35 -1.32
C ASP A 99 7.30 18.88 -1.88
N GLY A 100 7.27 17.87 -2.73
CA GLY A 100 8.43 17.46 -3.52
C GLY A 100 9.64 17.00 -2.70
N VAL A 101 9.46 16.25 -1.63
CA VAL A 101 10.58 15.79 -0.76
C VAL A 101 10.95 14.32 -0.93
N PHE A 102 10.09 13.50 -1.55
CA PHE A 102 10.35 12.08 -1.72
C PHE A 102 10.65 11.71 -3.18
N ASP A 103 11.64 10.86 -3.38
CA ASP A 103 11.96 10.28 -4.69
C ASP A 103 10.99 9.15 -5.04
N VAL A 104 10.52 8.43 -4.01
CA VAL A 104 9.60 7.30 -4.15
C VAL A 104 8.55 7.34 -3.05
N VAL A 105 7.29 7.14 -3.45
CA VAL A 105 6.21 6.77 -2.52
C VAL A 105 5.80 5.32 -2.77
N VAL A 106 5.57 4.57 -1.69
CA VAL A 106 5.15 3.16 -1.73
C VAL A 106 3.75 3.04 -1.14
N SER A 107 2.86 2.35 -1.84
CA SER A 107 1.51 1.99 -1.39
C SER A 107 1.29 0.49 -1.55
N THR A 108 1.04 -0.21 -0.45
CA THR A 108 0.79 -1.65 -0.49
C THR A 108 -0.46 -2.00 0.31
N LEU A 109 -1.57 -2.26 -0.38
CA LEU A 109 -2.88 -2.60 0.18
C LEU A 109 -3.46 -1.48 1.07
N VAL A 110 -3.23 -0.23 0.70
CA VAL A 110 -3.61 0.97 1.46
C VAL A 110 -4.86 1.63 0.91
N LEU A 111 -4.91 1.88 -0.39
CA LEU A 111 -5.99 2.64 -1.02
C LEU A 111 -7.37 2.02 -0.78
N CYS A 112 -7.43 0.70 -0.65
CA CYS A 112 -8.67 -0.01 -0.34
C CYS A 112 -9.20 0.23 1.08
N THR A 113 -8.35 0.71 2.01
CA THR A 113 -8.70 1.01 3.40
C THR A 113 -8.75 2.50 3.70
N ALA A 114 -8.12 3.33 2.88
CA ALA A 114 -8.09 4.78 3.01
C ALA A 114 -9.51 5.36 3.10
N GLY A 115 -9.71 6.32 3.97
CA GLY A 115 -10.99 7.01 4.15
C GLY A 115 -11.41 7.72 2.86
N ASP A 116 -10.47 8.44 2.27
CA ASP A 116 -10.56 9.13 0.98
C ASP A 116 -9.35 8.77 0.10
N PRO A 117 -9.50 7.82 -0.85
CA PRO A 117 -8.43 7.46 -1.77
C PRO A 117 -7.99 8.58 -2.70
N ALA A 118 -8.91 9.50 -3.08
CA ALA A 118 -8.57 10.62 -3.94
C ALA A 118 -7.66 11.61 -3.20
N ALA A 119 -8.03 12.02 -1.99
CA ALA A 119 -7.19 12.86 -1.14
C ALA A 119 -5.83 12.20 -0.85
N SER A 120 -5.79 10.86 -0.66
CA SER A 120 -4.53 10.13 -0.49
C SER A 120 -3.64 10.24 -1.71
N LEU A 121 -4.19 10.13 -2.91
CA LEU A 121 -3.45 10.24 -4.16
C LEU A 121 -2.99 11.67 -4.45
N ASP A 122 -3.79 12.69 -4.08
CA ASP A 122 -3.38 14.09 -4.15
C ASP A 122 -2.18 14.38 -3.24
N GLU A 123 -2.18 13.85 -2.02
CA GLU A 123 -1.06 13.96 -1.10
C GLU A 123 0.19 13.21 -1.61
N VAL A 124 0.02 12.01 -2.17
CA VAL A 124 1.11 11.27 -2.83
C VAL A 124 1.76 12.11 -3.92
N ARG A 125 0.93 12.75 -4.76
CA ARG A 125 1.41 13.65 -5.81
C ARG A 125 2.18 14.82 -5.22
N ARG A 126 1.61 15.48 -4.22
CA ARG A 126 2.20 16.67 -3.61
C ARG A 126 3.58 16.41 -3.03
N VAL A 127 3.76 15.28 -2.34
CA VAL A 127 5.02 14.98 -1.66
C VAL A 127 6.09 14.36 -2.56
N LEU A 128 5.72 13.83 -3.74
CA LEU A 128 6.67 13.32 -4.73
C LEU A 128 7.43 14.48 -5.39
N ARG A 129 8.74 14.31 -5.54
CA ARG A 129 9.57 15.18 -6.38
C ARG A 129 9.15 15.08 -7.85
N PRO A 130 9.37 16.14 -8.66
CA PRO A 130 9.39 15.97 -10.10
C PRO A 130 10.33 14.83 -10.49
N GLY A 131 9.87 13.86 -11.32
CA GLY A 131 10.63 12.65 -11.63
C GLY A 131 10.51 11.53 -10.59
N GLY A 132 9.79 11.75 -9.51
CA GLY A 132 9.51 10.75 -8.48
C GLY A 132 8.58 9.64 -8.94
N ARG A 133 8.49 8.56 -8.18
CA ARG A 133 7.71 7.38 -8.54
C ARG A 133 6.78 6.90 -7.44
N LEU A 134 5.57 6.52 -7.82
CA LEU A 134 4.67 5.74 -6.98
C LEU A 134 4.86 4.25 -7.30
N LEU A 135 5.33 3.47 -6.32
CA LEU A 135 5.36 2.00 -6.37
C LEU A 135 4.13 1.47 -5.66
N LEU A 136 3.35 0.60 -6.32
CA LEU A 136 2.12 0.12 -5.70
C LEU A 136 1.87 -1.38 -5.90
N ILE A 137 1.27 -1.98 -4.87
CA ILE A 137 0.57 -3.26 -4.91
C ILE A 137 -0.78 -3.03 -4.28
N GLU A 138 -1.85 -3.09 -5.07
CA GLU A 138 -3.19 -2.86 -4.56
C GLU A 138 -4.14 -3.92 -5.09
N HIS A 139 -5.06 -4.40 -4.26
CA HIS A 139 -6.09 -5.26 -4.78
C HIS A 139 -7.19 -4.46 -5.49
N VAL A 140 -7.82 -5.09 -6.47
CA VAL A 140 -8.79 -4.46 -7.34
C VAL A 140 -10.06 -5.27 -7.46
N ARG A 141 -11.13 -4.60 -7.87
CA ARG A 141 -12.36 -5.29 -8.22
C ARG A 141 -12.19 -6.11 -9.50
N GLY A 142 -13.00 -7.16 -9.63
CA GLY A 142 -13.12 -7.90 -10.89
C GLY A 142 -13.79 -7.06 -11.99
N ALA A 143 -13.56 -7.45 -13.24
CA ALA A 143 -14.16 -6.78 -14.40
C ALA A 143 -15.69 -6.68 -14.25
N ASP A 144 -16.28 -5.61 -14.80
CA ASP A 144 -17.72 -5.35 -14.75
C ASP A 144 -18.52 -6.54 -15.31
N GLY A 145 -19.62 -6.88 -14.65
CA GLY A 145 -20.46 -8.01 -15.02
C GLY A 145 -19.87 -9.39 -14.71
N SER A 146 -18.61 -9.49 -14.25
CA SER A 146 -18.01 -10.77 -13.89
C SER A 146 -18.65 -11.43 -12.66
N ARG A 147 -18.47 -12.75 -12.54
CA ARG A 147 -18.89 -13.49 -11.32
C ARG A 147 -18.14 -12.97 -10.09
N LEU A 148 -16.88 -12.59 -10.26
CA LEU A 148 -16.03 -12.06 -9.18
C LEU A 148 -16.57 -10.72 -8.69
N ALA A 149 -16.82 -9.75 -9.58
CA ALA A 149 -17.36 -8.43 -9.20
C ALA A 149 -18.70 -8.55 -8.46
N ARG A 150 -19.57 -9.51 -8.87
CA ARG A 150 -20.82 -9.78 -8.15
C ARG A 150 -20.57 -10.33 -6.74
N ARG A 151 -19.60 -11.24 -6.57
CA ARG A 151 -19.22 -11.79 -5.25
C ARG A 151 -18.60 -10.71 -4.36
N GLN A 152 -17.71 -9.88 -4.90
CA GLN A 152 -17.11 -8.75 -4.18
C GLN A 152 -18.18 -7.80 -3.65
N ARG A 153 -19.11 -7.33 -4.49
CA ARG A 153 -20.22 -6.46 -4.04
C ARG A 153 -21.08 -7.11 -2.95
N ARG A 154 -21.41 -8.41 -3.10
CA ARG A 154 -22.20 -9.13 -2.09
C ARG A 154 -21.49 -9.25 -0.75
N LEU A 155 -20.18 -9.43 -0.76
CA LEU A 155 -19.35 -9.66 0.43
C LEU A 155 -18.66 -8.38 0.94
N ALA A 156 -18.80 -7.24 0.26
CA ALA A 156 -18.09 -6.00 0.59
C ALA A 156 -18.33 -5.55 2.05
N ARG A 157 -19.59 -5.52 2.50
CA ARG A 157 -19.92 -5.10 3.87
C ARG A 157 -19.32 -6.01 4.95
N PRO A 158 -19.58 -7.34 4.94
CA PRO A 158 -19.00 -8.23 5.94
C PRO A 158 -17.47 -8.30 5.85
N TRP A 159 -16.89 -8.23 4.64
CA TRP A 159 -15.45 -8.17 4.47
C TRP A 159 -14.84 -6.91 5.08
N ARG A 160 -15.42 -5.74 4.81
CA ARG A 160 -14.98 -4.47 5.37
C ARG A 160 -14.96 -4.49 6.90
N ALA A 161 -15.98 -5.07 7.52
CA ALA A 161 -16.07 -5.21 8.98
C ALA A 161 -14.97 -6.15 9.54
N PHE A 162 -14.64 -7.22 8.80
CA PHE A 162 -13.64 -8.21 9.20
C PHE A 162 -12.20 -7.74 8.93
N ALA A 163 -11.96 -7.12 7.77
CA ALA A 163 -10.63 -6.83 7.22
C ALA A 163 -10.18 -5.37 7.46
N GLY A 164 -10.46 -4.81 8.64
CA GLY A 164 -9.93 -3.51 9.05
C GLY A 164 -10.34 -2.34 8.15
N GLY A 165 -11.52 -2.39 7.52
CA GLY A 165 -12.00 -1.33 6.64
C GLY A 165 -11.79 -1.57 5.15
N CYS A 166 -11.11 -2.64 4.76
CA CYS A 166 -10.80 -2.96 3.37
C CYS A 166 -12.06 -3.10 2.50
N ARG A 167 -12.08 -2.37 1.40
CA ARG A 167 -13.14 -2.37 0.37
C ARG A 167 -12.71 -3.25 -0.79
N CYS A 168 -13.05 -4.55 -0.73
CA CYS A 168 -12.64 -5.52 -1.76
C CYS A 168 -13.26 -5.29 -3.14
N ASP A 169 -14.29 -4.45 -3.25
CA ASP A 169 -14.99 -4.07 -4.48
C ASP A 169 -14.58 -2.70 -5.03
N GLN A 170 -13.50 -2.12 -4.51
CA GLN A 170 -13.00 -0.80 -4.94
C GLN A 170 -12.37 -0.86 -6.32
N ASP A 171 -12.65 0.14 -7.14
CA ASP A 171 -12.03 0.35 -8.44
C ASP A 171 -10.75 1.19 -8.30
N THR A 172 -9.70 0.58 -7.78
CA THR A 172 -8.44 1.26 -7.52
C THR A 172 -7.80 1.80 -8.80
N VAL A 173 -7.91 1.06 -9.91
CA VAL A 173 -7.37 1.51 -11.21
C VAL A 173 -8.06 2.81 -11.67
N ARG A 174 -9.36 2.90 -11.48
CA ARG A 174 -10.11 4.12 -11.80
C ARG A 174 -9.67 5.30 -10.92
N PHE A 175 -9.53 5.09 -9.60
CA PHE A 175 -9.05 6.16 -8.71
C PHE A 175 -7.68 6.68 -9.12
N LEU A 176 -6.75 5.78 -9.50
CA LEU A 176 -5.44 6.16 -10.01
C LEU A 176 -5.55 6.99 -11.30
N SER A 177 -6.38 6.53 -12.23
CA SER A 177 -6.61 7.24 -13.51
C SER A 177 -7.27 8.61 -13.31
N ASP A 178 -8.30 8.68 -12.45
CA ASP A 178 -9.03 9.93 -12.16
C ASP A 178 -8.11 10.96 -11.44
N ALA A 179 -7.12 10.47 -10.66
CA ALA A 179 -6.07 11.28 -10.05
C ALA A 179 -4.95 11.65 -11.04
N GLY A 180 -5.03 11.29 -12.31
CA GLY A 180 -4.07 11.65 -13.34
C GLY A 180 -2.82 10.76 -13.42
N PHE A 181 -2.81 9.61 -12.75
CA PHE A 181 -1.71 8.65 -12.88
C PHE A 181 -1.87 7.79 -14.14
N SER A 182 -0.76 7.53 -14.87
CA SER A 182 -0.76 6.58 -15.97
C SER A 182 -0.82 5.14 -15.45
N VAL A 183 -1.91 4.46 -15.73
CA VAL A 183 -2.10 3.07 -15.32
C VAL A 183 -1.57 2.04 -16.34
N ALA A 184 -1.02 2.50 -17.47
CA ALA A 184 -0.59 1.63 -18.57
C ALA A 184 0.57 0.69 -18.21
N SER A 185 1.41 1.08 -17.24
CA SER A 185 2.53 0.27 -16.75
C SER A 185 2.15 -0.74 -15.67
N LEU A 186 0.91 -0.68 -15.17
CA LEU A 186 0.45 -1.60 -14.14
C LEU A 186 0.18 -3.00 -14.71
N ARG A 187 0.67 -4.01 -14.01
CA ARG A 187 0.42 -5.41 -14.33
C ARG A 187 -0.67 -5.96 -13.43
N THR A 188 -1.50 -6.83 -14.00
CA THR A 188 -2.48 -7.59 -13.21
C THR A 188 -1.81 -8.84 -12.67
N GLU A 189 -1.91 -9.04 -11.38
CA GLU A 189 -1.32 -10.16 -10.65
C GLU A 189 -2.37 -10.83 -9.77
N SER A 190 -1.99 -11.93 -9.12
CA SER A 190 -2.87 -12.67 -8.22
C SER A 190 -2.23 -12.87 -6.86
N TRP A 191 -2.97 -12.62 -5.79
CA TRP A 191 -2.56 -12.92 -4.44
C TRP A 191 -2.90 -14.38 -4.08
N ALA A 192 -1.98 -15.28 -4.39
CA ALA A 192 -2.16 -16.70 -4.11
C ALA A 192 -2.25 -16.98 -2.60
N GLY A 193 -3.21 -17.80 -2.20
CA GLY A 193 -3.43 -18.14 -0.78
C GLY A 193 -4.41 -17.24 -0.05
N MET A 194 -4.95 -16.22 -0.72
CA MET A 194 -5.97 -15.35 -0.15
C MET A 194 -7.36 -15.64 -0.73
N PRO A 195 -8.46 -15.21 -0.05
CA PRO A 195 -9.80 -15.33 -0.59
C PRO A 195 -9.93 -14.69 -1.97
N ALA A 196 -10.68 -15.33 -2.88
CA ALA A 196 -10.83 -14.88 -4.26
C ALA A 196 -11.29 -13.42 -4.41
N ILE A 197 -12.03 -12.88 -3.43
CA ILE A 197 -12.52 -11.49 -3.45
C ILE A 197 -11.42 -10.44 -3.26
N VAL A 198 -10.25 -10.81 -2.76
CA VAL A 198 -9.08 -9.92 -2.59
C VAL A 198 -7.84 -10.42 -3.34
N SER A 199 -7.99 -11.52 -4.09
CA SER A 199 -6.88 -12.11 -4.84
C SER A 199 -6.41 -11.26 -6.05
N PRO A 200 -7.27 -10.56 -6.82
CA PRO A 200 -6.79 -9.74 -7.93
C PRO A 200 -6.00 -8.54 -7.42
N LEU A 201 -4.81 -8.35 -7.98
CA LEU A 201 -3.92 -7.24 -7.67
C LEU A 201 -3.57 -6.47 -8.94
N VAL A 202 -3.27 -5.20 -8.77
CA VAL A 202 -2.44 -4.43 -9.69
C VAL A 202 -1.12 -4.13 -9.02
N VAL A 203 -0.04 -4.28 -9.79
CA VAL A 203 1.34 -4.11 -9.32
C VAL A 203 2.12 -3.31 -10.34
N GLY A 204 2.84 -2.31 -9.90
CA GLY A 204 3.70 -1.57 -10.81
C GLY A 204 4.29 -0.30 -10.23
N SER A 205 5.00 0.40 -11.09
CA SER A 205 5.62 1.69 -10.82
C SER A 205 5.00 2.73 -11.75
N ILE A 206 4.46 3.77 -11.20
CA ILE A 206 3.94 4.93 -11.93
C ILE A 206 4.96 6.04 -11.76
N GLY A 207 5.54 6.50 -12.85
CA GLY A 207 6.53 7.57 -12.86
C GLY A 207 5.99 8.84 -13.50
N ASP A 208 6.84 9.85 -13.58
CA ASP A 208 6.56 11.23 -13.99
C ASP A 208 6.27 11.45 -15.48
N ASP A 209 6.27 10.42 -16.32
CA ASP A 209 6.03 10.56 -17.76
C ASP A 209 4.64 11.18 -18.07
N VAL A 210 3.86 11.47 -17.03
CA VAL A 210 2.50 12.01 -17.11
C VAL A 210 2.37 13.42 -16.53
N TRP A 211 3.42 13.97 -15.89
CA TRP A 211 3.38 15.29 -15.27
C TRP A 211 3.78 16.44 -16.24
N ALA A 212 4.16 16.11 -17.46
CA ALA A 212 4.54 17.04 -18.50
C ALA A 212 3.30 17.46 -19.34
N CYS A 213 2.44 18.31 -18.77
CA CYS A 213 1.48 19.14 -19.51
C CYS A 213 1.46 20.52 -18.89
#